data_4cbdc0bab0aab758e7efd28a77030b68
#
_entry.id   4cbdc0bab0aab758e7efd28a77030b68
#
_cell.length_a   1.000
_cell.length_b   1.000
_cell.length_c   1.000
_cell.angle_alpha   90.00
_cell.angle_beta   90.00
_cell.angle_gamma   90.00
#
_symmetry.space_group_name_H-M   'P 1'
#
loop_
_entity.id
_entity.type
_entity.pdbx_description
1 polymer ?
#
loop_
_entity_poly.entity_id
_entity_poly.type
_entity_poly.pdbx_seq_one_letter_code
_entity_poly.pdbx_strand_id
1 'polypeptide(L)'
;MRPHSVQRPASPEMTPKVVLDIIDQARRQEARSGTFLKQMRERASSLPATITIDGYQPATCLFQFAIEYIEMAPRLIECVEACAREARKAELFAPFVEAAIGYFTQPSVLLVRYDGLDGLLIRAYLCHRLMEEMYENNRSTRAS
;
A
#
# COMPACT_ATOMS: atom_id res chain seq x y z
N MET A 1 26.16 -22.48 -20.61
CA MET A 1 25.47 -22.12 -19.88
C MET A 1 25.29 -20.77 -19.77
N ARG A 2 24.47 -20.32 -19.63
CA ARG A 2 24.31 -19.19 -19.59
C ARG A 2 23.97 -18.77 -18.44
N PRO A 3 24.49 -18.43 -17.83
CA PRO A 3 24.34 -18.14 -16.55
C PRO A 3 23.47 -17.01 -16.34
N HIS A 4 23.48 -16.31 -17.11
CA HIS A 4 22.81 -15.25 -16.96
C HIS A 4 21.48 -15.40 -16.70
N SER A 5 21.06 -16.25 -17.15
CA SER A 5 19.74 -16.36 -17.05
C SER A 5 19.38 -16.25 -15.70
N VAL A 6 20.18 -16.54 -14.92
CA VAL A 6 19.84 -16.62 -13.73
C VAL A 6 19.68 -15.45 -13.03
N GLN A 7 20.19 -14.59 -13.28
CA GLN A 7 20.22 -13.59 -12.48
C GLN A 7 19.14 -12.75 -12.40
N ARG A 8 18.17 -12.83 -12.76
CA ARG A 8 17.17 -12.10 -12.57
C ARG A 8 16.50 -12.34 -11.41
N PRO A 9 16.91 -12.23 -10.35
CA PRO A 9 16.32 -12.67 -9.18
C PRO A 9 15.10 -11.88 -8.87
N ALA A 10 15.15 -10.72 -8.85
CA ALA A 10 14.06 -10.02 -8.39
C ALA A 10 13.12 -9.78 -9.46
N SER A 11 12.45 -10.70 -9.84
CA SER A 11 11.48 -10.54 -10.83
C SER A 11 10.40 -9.59 -10.38
N PRO A 12 10.00 -8.67 -11.19
CA PRO A 12 8.97 -7.74 -10.83
C PRO A 12 7.68 -8.39 -10.39
N GLU A 13 7.36 -9.53 -10.95
CA GLU A 13 6.14 -10.17 -10.57
C GLU A 13 6.14 -10.63 -9.15
N MET A 14 7.30 -10.80 -8.55
CA MET A 14 7.35 -11.28 -7.20
C MET A 14 7.25 -10.16 -6.19
N THR A 15 7.41 -8.93 -6.61
CA THR A 15 7.49 -7.87 -5.67
C THR A 15 6.17 -7.50 -5.03
N PRO A 16 5.08 -7.40 -5.77
CA PRO A 16 3.80 -7.15 -5.11
C PRO A 16 3.40 -8.25 -4.15
N LYS A 17 3.92 -9.47 -4.38
CA LYS A 17 3.61 -10.55 -3.46
C LYS A 17 4.21 -10.31 -2.10
N VAL A 18 5.39 -9.70 -2.02
CA VAL A 18 5.99 -9.38 -0.73
C VAL A 18 5.09 -8.42 0.03
N VAL A 19 4.56 -7.41 -0.66
CA VAL A 19 3.66 -6.46 -0.04
C VAL A 19 2.37 -7.15 0.41
N LEU A 20 1.83 -8.02 -0.43
CA LEU A 20 0.62 -8.75 -0.07
C LEU A 20 0.84 -9.62 1.17
N ASP A 21 2.00 -10.26 1.28
CA ASP A 21 2.31 -11.09 2.42
C ASP A 21 2.40 -10.26 3.70
N ILE A 22 2.99 -9.08 3.61
CA ILE A 22 3.09 -8.17 4.75
C ILE A 22 1.70 -7.76 5.22
N ILE A 23 0.84 -7.40 4.29
CA ILE A 23 -0.53 -6.99 4.61
C ILE A 23 -1.29 -8.15 5.23
N ASP A 24 -1.15 -9.33 4.66
CA ASP A 24 -1.86 -10.49 5.14
C ASP A 24 -1.45 -10.84 6.57
N GLN A 25 -0.17 -10.74 6.86
CA GLN A 25 0.29 -11.02 8.21
C GLN A 25 -0.24 -9.98 9.20
N ALA A 26 -0.25 -8.73 8.82
CA ALA A 26 -0.79 -7.69 9.70
C ALA A 26 -2.28 -7.90 9.96
N ARG A 27 -3.02 -8.34 8.95
CA ARG A 27 -4.43 -8.61 9.13
C ARG A 27 -4.68 -9.80 10.05
N ARG A 28 -3.84 -10.82 9.95
CA ARG A 28 -3.95 -11.95 10.87
C ARG A 28 -3.65 -11.54 12.30
N GLN A 29 -2.66 -10.67 12.46
CA GLN A 29 -2.33 -10.19 13.80
C GLN A 29 -3.47 -9.34 14.34
N GLU A 30 -4.08 -8.52 13.50
CA GLU A 30 -5.20 -7.70 13.91
C GLU A 30 -6.40 -8.57 14.31
N ALA A 31 -6.61 -9.68 13.62
CA ALA A 31 -7.70 -10.59 13.97
C ALA A 31 -7.52 -11.14 15.37
N ARG A 32 -6.28 -11.25 15.83
CA ARG A 32 -6.01 -11.74 17.18
C ARG A 32 -6.02 -10.64 18.22
N SER A 33 -5.50 -9.46 17.87
CA SER A 33 -5.31 -8.41 18.87
C SER A 33 -6.41 -7.37 18.89
N GLY A 34 -7.00 -7.05 17.74
CA GLY A 34 -8.02 -6.02 17.65
C GLY A 34 -7.53 -4.63 17.96
N THR A 35 -6.21 -4.42 17.92
CA THR A 35 -5.62 -3.15 18.33
C THR A 35 -6.04 -1.99 17.43
N PHE A 36 -6.01 -2.20 16.14
CA PHE A 36 -6.33 -1.13 15.20
C PHE A 36 -7.81 -0.78 15.25
N LEU A 37 -8.69 -1.78 15.34
CA LEU A 37 -10.11 -1.52 15.46
C LEU A 37 -10.41 -0.75 16.73
N LYS A 38 -9.70 -1.07 17.81
CA LYS A 38 -9.87 -0.34 19.06
C LYS A 38 -9.48 1.13 18.89
N GLN A 39 -8.39 1.37 18.17
CA GLN A 39 -7.97 2.74 17.86
C GLN A 39 -9.04 3.48 17.07
N MET A 40 -9.65 2.80 16.10
CA MET A 40 -10.70 3.42 15.31
C MET A 40 -11.92 3.76 16.19
N ARG A 41 -12.25 2.88 17.11
CA ARG A 41 -13.37 3.15 18.03
C ARG A 41 -13.08 4.33 18.92
N GLU A 42 -11.86 4.45 19.39
CA GLU A 42 -11.49 5.57 20.24
C GLU A 42 -11.57 6.88 19.48
N ARG A 43 -11.12 6.89 18.25
CA ARG A 43 -11.19 8.10 17.44
C ARG A 43 -12.62 8.45 17.08
N ALA A 44 -13.45 7.45 16.85
CA ALA A 44 -14.83 7.68 16.50
C ALA A 44 -15.69 8.04 17.72
N SER A 45 -15.17 7.88 18.92
CA SER A 45 -15.96 8.11 20.12
C SER A 45 -16.32 9.58 20.30
N SER A 46 -15.64 10.49 19.61
CA SER A 46 -15.97 11.90 19.68
C SER A 46 -17.17 12.25 18.81
N LEU A 47 -17.65 11.33 18.00
CA LEU A 47 -18.80 11.57 17.15
C LEU A 47 -20.07 11.20 17.88
N PRO A 48 -21.18 11.90 17.61
CA PRO A 48 -22.46 11.52 18.23
C PRO A 48 -22.82 10.07 17.93
N ALA A 49 -23.37 9.39 18.91
CA ALA A 49 -23.68 7.97 18.76
C ALA A 49 -24.71 7.69 17.67
N THR A 50 -25.47 8.72 17.30
CA THR A 50 -26.49 8.55 16.28
C THR A 50 -25.96 8.64 14.87
N ILE A 51 -24.69 9.04 14.70
CA ILE A 51 -24.11 9.14 13.37
C ILE A 51 -23.73 7.76 12.90
N THR A 52 -24.21 7.40 11.71
CA THR A 52 -23.81 6.15 11.05
C THR A 52 -23.43 6.48 9.61
N ILE A 53 -22.67 5.59 8.99
CA ILE A 53 -22.28 5.73 7.61
C ILE A 53 -22.84 4.51 6.91
N ASP A 54 -23.75 4.72 5.98
CA ASP A 54 -24.42 3.62 5.27
C ASP A 54 -25.00 2.61 6.25
N GLY A 55 -25.53 3.09 7.37
CA GLY A 55 -26.16 2.21 8.35
C GLY A 55 -25.22 1.55 9.33
N TYR A 56 -23.90 1.80 9.21
CA TYR A 56 -22.91 1.20 10.09
C TYR A 56 -22.32 2.22 11.03
N GLN A 57 -21.77 1.72 12.13
CA GLN A 57 -21.08 2.59 13.06
C GLN A 57 -19.83 3.16 12.41
N PRO A 58 -19.47 4.43 12.72
CA PRO A 58 -18.33 5.06 12.07
C PRO A 58 -17.01 4.29 12.22
N ALA A 59 -16.79 3.68 13.39
CA ALA A 59 -15.54 2.95 13.59
C ALA A 59 -15.40 1.77 12.63
N THR A 60 -16.52 1.06 12.40
CA THR A 60 -16.52 -0.07 11.46
C THR A 60 -16.24 0.40 10.05
N CYS A 61 -16.85 1.52 9.64
CA CYS A 61 -16.61 2.05 8.32
C CYS A 61 -15.19 2.54 8.14
N LEU A 62 -14.63 3.20 9.15
CA LEU A 62 -13.26 3.67 9.09
C LEU A 62 -12.28 2.51 9.01
N PHE A 63 -12.55 1.46 9.79
CA PHE A 63 -11.69 0.29 9.77
C PHE A 63 -11.71 -0.37 8.39
N GLN A 64 -12.90 -0.56 7.83
CA GLN A 64 -13.04 -1.20 6.52
C GLN A 64 -12.39 -0.34 5.43
N PHE A 65 -12.60 0.98 5.50
CA PHE A 65 -11.98 1.88 4.53
C PHE A 65 -10.46 1.80 4.61
N ALA A 66 -9.90 1.75 5.81
CA ALA A 66 -8.46 1.67 5.98
C ALA A 66 -7.92 0.38 5.39
N ILE A 67 -8.60 -0.74 5.61
CA ILE A 67 -8.18 -2.02 5.06
C ILE A 67 -8.17 -1.95 3.52
N GLU A 68 -9.24 -1.43 2.94
CA GLU A 68 -9.33 -1.34 1.48
C GLU A 68 -8.28 -0.40 0.92
N TYR A 69 -8.01 0.68 1.64
CA TYR A 69 -6.99 1.64 1.21
C TYR A 69 -5.60 1.00 1.21
N ILE A 70 -5.30 0.22 2.25
CA ILE A 70 -4.03 -0.48 2.33
C ILE A 70 -3.92 -1.49 1.19
N GLU A 71 -4.99 -2.25 0.96
CA GLU A 71 -4.98 -3.29 -0.06
C GLU A 71 -4.92 -2.74 -1.48
N MET A 72 -5.25 -1.48 -1.66
CA MET A 72 -5.15 -0.88 -2.97
C MET A 72 -3.71 -0.65 -3.39
N ALA A 73 -2.78 -0.49 -2.45
CA ALA A 73 -1.39 -0.21 -2.79
C ALA A 73 -0.76 -1.29 -3.68
N PRO A 74 -0.81 -2.58 -3.33
CA PRO A 74 -0.23 -3.57 -4.22
C PRO A 74 -0.93 -3.65 -5.57
N ARG A 75 -2.23 -3.35 -5.61
CA ARG A 75 -2.95 -3.34 -6.89
C ARG A 75 -2.43 -2.22 -7.80
N LEU A 76 -2.15 -1.05 -7.22
CA LEU A 76 -1.59 0.04 -7.98
C LEU A 76 -0.21 -0.30 -8.50
N ILE A 77 0.60 -0.96 -7.67
CA ILE A 77 1.94 -1.36 -8.10
C ILE A 77 1.84 -2.33 -9.27
N GLU A 78 0.94 -3.31 -9.19
CA GLU A 78 0.74 -4.25 -10.28
C GLU A 78 0.29 -3.55 -11.55
N CYS A 79 -0.61 -2.59 -11.43
CA CYS A 79 -1.08 -1.84 -12.57
C CYS A 79 0.04 -1.09 -13.25
N VAL A 80 0.89 -0.43 -12.48
CA VAL A 80 2.00 0.32 -13.04
C VAL A 80 2.96 -0.63 -13.76
N GLU A 81 3.24 -1.76 -13.14
CA GLU A 81 4.14 -2.74 -13.77
C GLU A 81 3.57 -3.26 -15.09
N ALA A 82 2.28 -3.58 -15.08
CA ALA A 82 1.66 -4.13 -16.28
C ALA A 82 1.62 -3.09 -17.40
N CYS A 83 1.24 -1.85 -17.06
CA CYS A 83 1.18 -0.80 -18.06
C CYS A 83 2.57 -0.47 -18.61
N ALA A 84 3.57 -0.48 -17.75
CA ALA A 84 4.93 -0.20 -18.17
C ALA A 84 5.45 -1.27 -19.12
N ARG A 85 5.10 -2.54 -18.84
CA ARG A 85 5.50 -3.61 -19.73
C ARG A 85 4.83 -3.50 -21.09
N GLU A 86 3.53 -3.20 -21.10
CA GLU A 86 2.82 -3.04 -22.35
C GLU A 86 3.36 -1.90 -23.17
N ALA A 87 3.75 -0.82 -22.53
CA ALA A 87 4.31 0.33 -23.22
C ALA A 87 5.79 0.18 -23.51
N ARG A 88 6.40 -0.95 -23.09
CA ARG A 88 7.82 -1.20 -23.25
C ARG A 88 8.68 -0.16 -22.56
N LYS A 89 8.22 0.27 -21.39
CA LYS A 89 8.92 1.27 -20.59
C LYS A 89 9.20 0.76 -19.19
N ALA A 90 9.34 -0.56 -19.05
CA ALA A 90 9.55 -1.16 -17.73
C ALA A 90 10.76 -0.57 -17.03
N GLU A 91 11.86 -0.34 -17.76
CA GLU A 91 13.06 0.20 -17.13
C GLU A 91 12.86 1.61 -16.65
N LEU A 92 12.07 2.38 -17.36
CA LEU A 92 11.83 3.76 -16.98
C LEU A 92 11.04 3.83 -15.67
N PHE A 93 10.10 2.93 -15.47
CA PHE A 93 9.27 2.94 -14.28
C PHE A 93 9.78 2.07 -13.14
N ALA A 94 10.81 1.28 -13.37
CA ALA A 94 11.33 0.40 -12.33
C ALA A 94 11.71 1.13 -11.03
N PRO A 95 12.35 2.29 -11.07
CA PRO A 95 12.67 2.97 -9.80
C PRO A 95 11.44 3.35 -8.99
N PHE A 96 10.34 3.71 -9.67
CA PHE A 96 9.11 4.05 -8.96
C PHE A 96 8.50 2.83 -8.31
N VAL A 97 8.51 1.70 -9.01
CA VAL A 97 7.98 0.46 -8.47
C VAL A 97 8.82 0.02 -7.27
N GLU A 98 10.14 0.11 -7.39
CA GLU A 98 11.02 -0.26 -6.29
C GLU A 98 10.81 0.63 -5.09
N ALA A 99 10.63 1.92 -5.30
CA ALA A 99 10.39 2.85 -4.21
C ALA A 99 9.05 2.55 -3.53
N ALA A 100 8.03 2.25 -4.32
CA ALA A 100 6.71 1.95 -3.78
C ALA A 100 6.76 0.71 -2.89
N ILE A 101 7.45 -0.32 -3.35
CA ILE A 101 7.61 -1.53 -2.57
C ILE A 101 8.46 -1.26 -1.35
N GLY A 102 9.45 -0.42 -1.48
CA GLY A 102 10.31 -0.06 -0.38
C GLY A 102 9.57 0.58 0.78
N TYR A 103 8.48 1.30 0.50
CA TYR A 103 7.68 1.87 1.57
C TYR A 103 7.12 0.78 2.48
N PHE A 104 6.93 -0.43 1.97
CA PHE A 104 6.41 -1.53 2.79
C PHE A 104 7.51 -2.40 3.37
N THR A 105 8.65 -2.49 2.72
CA THR A 105 9.68 -3.44 3.12
C THR A 105 10.83 -2.83 3.90
N GLN A 106 11.07 -1.53 3.75
CA GLN A 106 12.19 -0.89 4.42
C GLN A 106 11.79 -0.50 5.84
N PRO A 107 12.66 -0.75 6.82
CA PRO A 107 12.36 -0.31 8.17
C PRO A 107 12.41 1.21 8.25
N SER A 108 11.65 1.76 9.18
CA SER A 108 11.63 3.20 9.39
C SER A 108 11.64 3.49 10.86
N VAL A 109 12.58 4.31 11.30
CA VAL A 109 12.65 4.71 12.69
C VAL A 109 11.40 5.48 13.08
N LEU A 110 10.84 6.23 12.13
CA LEU A 110 9.65 7.03 12.40
C LEU A 110 8.42 6.18 12.61
N LEU A 111 8.41 4.97 12.07
CA LEU A 111 7.23 4.11 12.15
C LEU A 111 7.41 2.94 13.12
N VAL A 112 8.46 2.99 13.96
CA VAL A 112 8.75 1.85 14.81
C VAL A 112 7.62 1.59 15.81
N ARG A 113 6.85 2.63 16.16
CA ARG A 113 5.73 2.45 17.08
C ARG A 113 4.45 2.00 16.38
N TYR A 114 4.46 1.98 15.07
CA TYR A 114 3.27 1.66 14.30
C TYR A 114 3.57 0.39 13.53
N ASP A 115 3.50 -0.73 14.23
CA ASP A 115 3.93 -2.01 13.64
C ASP A 115 2.77 -2.89 13.17
N GLY A 116 1.56 -2.37 13.20
CA GLY A 116 0.40 -3.13 12.73
C GLY A 116 -0.25 -2.45 11.54
N LEU A 117 -1.56 -2.55 11.47
CA LEU A 117 -2.30 -1.94 10.36
C LEU A 117 -2.15 -0.43 10.33
N ASP A 118 -1.94 0.22 11.49
CA ASP A 118 -1.72 1.65 11.52
C ASP A 118 -0.46 2.03 10.75
N GLY A 119 0.62 1.29 10.93
CA GLY A 119 1.84 1.53 10.17
C GLY A 119 1.65 1.27 8.70
N LEU A 120 0.91 0.22 8.35
CA LEU A 120 0.64 -0.06 6.94
C LEU A 120 -0.21 1.01 6.29
N LEU A 121 -1.11 1.62 7.05
CA LEU A 121 -1.91 2.71 6.51
C LEU A 121 -1.00 3.88 6.12
N ILE A 122 -0.01 4.20 6.95
CA ILE A 122 0.94 5.26 6.63
C ILE A 122 1.77 4.89 5.41
N ARG A 123 2.24 3.65 5.36
CA ARG A 123 3.06 3.19 4.23
C ARG A 123 2.25 3.18 2.94
N ALA A 124 0.99 2.79 3.01
CA ALA A 124 0.11 2.82 1.87
C ALA A 124 -0.12 4.26 1.40
N TYR A 125 -0.26 5.19 2.34
CA TYR A 125 -0.40 6.59 1.98
C TYR A 125 0.81 7.08 1.18
N LEU A 126 2.01 6.72 1.62
CA LEU A 126 3.22 7.12 0.91
C LEU A 126 3.26 6.50 -0.50
N CYS A 127 2.86 5.26 -0.61
CA CYS A 127 2.79 4.59 -1.90
C CYS A 127 1.80 5.31 -2.84
N HIS A 128 0.61 5.61 -2.33
CA HIS A 128 -0.41 6.30 -3.11
C HIS A 128 0.08 7.68 -3.55
N ARG A 129 0.76 8.40 -2.66
CA ARG A 129 1.30 9.72 -3.01
C ARG A 129 2.35 9.61 -4.11
N LEU A 130 3.20 8.60 -4.03
CA LEU A 130 4.20 8.40 -5.07
C LEU A 130 3.55 8.14 -6.42
N MET A 131 2.49 7.33 -6.43
CA MET A 131 1.77 7.04 -7.66
C MET A 131 1.13 8.29 -8.24
N GLU A 132 0.56 9.12 -7.37
CA GLU A 132 -0.04 10.37 -7.82
C GLU A 132 0.99 11.28 -8.44
N GLU A 133 2.16 11.41 -7.81
CA GLU A 133 3.20 12.28 -8.33
C GLU A 133 3.76 11.76 -9.64
N MET A 134 3.91 10.45 -9.75
CA MET A 134 4.36 9.86 -11.00
C MET A 134 3.38 10.17 -12.12
N TYR A 135 2.09 10.06 -11.82
CA TYR A 135 1.06 10.32 -12.80
C TYR A 135 1.07 11.80 -13.22
N GLU A 136 1.19 12.71 -12.26
CA GLU A 136 1.20 14.13 -12.56
C GLU A 136 2.41 14.53 -13.39
N ASN A 137 3.58 14.00 -13.04
CA ASN A 137 4.78 14.30 -13.79
C ASN A 137 4.66 13.79 -15.23
N ASN A 138 4.15 12.59 -15.39
CA ASN A 138 4.00 12.01 -16.71
C ASN A 138 2.99 12.81 -17.54
N ARG A 139 1.93 13.28 -16.90
CA ARG A 139 0.93 14.08 -17.56
C ARG A 139 1.50 15.41 -18.02
N SER A 140 2.28 16.07 -17.17
CA SER A 140 2.90 17.34 -17.52
C SER A 140 3.84 17.19 -18.69
N THR A 141 4.63 16.13 -18.70
CA THR A 141 5.55 15.87 -19.79
C THR A 141 4.79 15.68 -21.11
N ARG A 142 3.69 14.95 -21.04
CA ARG A 142 2.91 14.72 -22.25
C ARG A 142 2.22 15.98 -22.74
N ALA A 143 1.87 16.86 -21.85
CA ALA A 143 1.21 18.10 -22.23
C ALA A 143 2.18 19.08 -22.87
N SER A 144 3.46 18.91 -22.61
CA SER A 144 4.47 19.78 -23.23
C SER A 144 4.70 19.33 -24.65
#